data_a95351aa9790322d0eeea8160f1c6d81
#
_entry.id   a95351aa9790322d0eeea8160f1c6d81
#
_cell.length_a   1.000
_cell.length_b   1.000
_cell.length_c   1.000
_cell.angle_alpha   90.00
_cell.angle_beta   90.00
_cell.angle_gamma   90.00
#
_symmetry.space_group_name_H-M   'P 1'
#
loop_
_entity.id
_entity.type
_entity.pdbx_description
1 polymer ?
#
loop_
_entity_poly.entity_id
_entity_poly.type
_entity_poly.pdbx_seq_one_letter_code
_entity_poly.pdbx_strand_id
1 'polypeptide(L)'
;GRGGAGVTDGGTRTEGARTYDLLEVTVPGAAVPSELWLDAATHLPARIVTTVAGIASTTTLADYRAVDGIMLPGKSTNSTNGNEGTSTLVRATLDPQGAAHLAKPQEHLTDYSIAGGAGETSVPIDIIDNHIYLNVMLNGKGPYRFLFDTGGLNVIDPAVAKEIGEQKSGSLQGSGVGEATEAFGFTKVRSLQFGAATMTGQPFAVIPVRGAIASTSGEPIDGLIGFEVLARFVTTFDYAHKHVIFRLPAAAHVSPQAHAIPFVFGDRTPQVGCEIDGIVAVCAVDTGARDSITLLSPFVAAHPNLTAAGTSETGVDGFGLGGPAFGKLTRLTSLQLGDLKIADLVADLSSQTKGAFANPYEAANVGGGVWRRFSVTFDYPHQMIYLEPNATFANRDSYERAGLFLMTKAGAITVLDARAGTPAAAAGIAKGDVIASIDGKPAGDLRAVRALLLEPAGTVLHLGLTAADGTHRDVTLTLRDYV
;
A
#
# COMPACT_ATOMS: atom_id res chain seq x y z
N GLY A 1 20.18 -18.21 0.46
CA GLY A 1 20.39 -17.26 -0.60
C GLY A 1 19.26 -17.32 -1.59
N ARG A 2 18.48 -16.26 -1.77
CA ARG A 2 17.54 -16.14 -2.88
C ARG A 2 18.35 -16.15 -4.16
N GLY A 3 18.22 -17.18 -5.00
CA GLY A 3 18.99 -17.38 -6.19
C GLY A 3 18.84 -16.23 -7.18
N GLY A 4 19.98 -15.80 -7.76
CA GLY A 4 20.00 -14.97 -8.97
C GLY A 4 20.42 -13.52 -8.81
N ALA A 5 20.97 -13.07 -7.67
CA ALA A 5 21.57 -11.74 -7.60
C ALA A 5 22.78 -11.66 -8.53
N GLY A 6 22.77 -10.71 -9.49
CA GLY A 6 23.92 -10.35 -10.31
C GLY A 6 24.83 -9.39 -9.55
N VAL A 7 26.15 -9.55 -9.71
CA VAL A 7 27.12 -8.58 -9.18
C VAL A 7 27.96 -8.08 -10.35
N THR A 8 28.01 -6.78 -10.52
CA THR A 8 28.80 -6.11 -11.55
C THR A 8 29.80 -5.13 -10.94
N ASP A 9 30.90 -4.89 -11.61
CA ASP A 9 31.89 -3.92 -11.20
C ASP A 9 31.37 -2.50 -11.52
N GLY A 10 31.17 -1.70 -10.49
CA GLY A 10 30.76 -0.29 -10.58
C GLY A 10 31.94 0.68 -10.66
N GLY A 11 33.17 0.14 -10.74
CA GLY A 11 34.42 0.91 -10.83
C GLY A 11 34.89 1.43 -9.47
N THR A 12 35.78 2.42 -9.53
CA THR A 12 36.43 3.00 -8.35
C THR A 12 35.95 4.40 -8.08
N ARG A 13 35.71 4.75 -6.80
CA ARG A 13 35.32 6.11 -6.38
C ARG A 13 36.24 6.63 -5.28
N THR A 14 36.61 7.91 -5.37
CA THR A 14 37.42 8.58 -4.34
C THR A 14 36.62 9.67 -3.65
N GLU A 15 36.50 9.58 -2.32
CA GLU A 15 35.87 10.59 -1.48
C GLU A 15 36.88 11.06 -0.41
N GLY A 16 37.28 12.32 -0.51
CA GLY A 16 38.33 12.85 0.37
C GLY A 16 39.67 12.13 0.16
N ALA A 17 40.21 11.56 1.24
CA ALA A 17 41.45 10.80 1.23
C ALA A 17 41.25 9.28 1.05
N ARG A 18 40.03 8.79 0.84
CA ARG A 18 39.72 7.37 0.76
C ARG A 18 39.26 7.00 -0.65
N THR A 19 39.71 5.86 -1.10
CA THR A 19 39.31 5.25 -2.36
C THR A 19 38.49 3.97 -2.06
N TYR A 20 37.45 3.75 -2.84
CA TYR A 20 36.54 2.61 -2.69
C TYR A 20 36.36 1.91 -4.01
N ASP A 21 36.31 0.58 -3.97
CA ASP A 21 35.86 -0.24 -5.07
C ASP A 21 34.35 -0.42 -4.93
N LEU A 22 33.60 -0.14 -5.99
CA LEU A 22 32.14 -0.19 -6.00
C LEU A 22 31.68 -1.48 -6.67
N LEU A 23 30.83 -2.23 -5.99
CA LEU A 23 30.10 -3.35 -6.55
C LEU A 23 28.62 -2.99 -6.65
N GLU A 24 28.05 -3.20 -7.82
CA GLU A 24 26.61 -3.07 -8.04
C GLU A 24 25.95 -4.45 -7.91
N VAL A 25 25.01 -4.57 -6.99
CA VAL A 25 24.30 -5.81 -6.70
C VAL A 25 22.87 -5.69 -7.21
N THR A 26 22.54 -6.38 -8.29
CA THR A 26 21.19 -6.42 -8.87
C THR A 26 20.47 -7.67 -8.39
N VAL A 27 19.31 -7.46 -7.75
CA VAL A 27 18.38 -8.53 -7.38
C VAL A 27 17.36 -8.69 -8.51
N PRO A 28 16.96 -9.92 -8.90
CA PRO A 28 15.95 -10.11 -9.93
C PRO A 28 14.67 -9.31 -9.61
N GLY A 29 14.21 -8.54 -10.58
CA GLY A 29 13.05 -7.64 -10.44
C GLY A 29 13.39 -6.24 -9.89
N ALA A 30 14.63 -5.98 -9.46
CA ALA A 30 15.05 -4.65 -9.06
C ALA A 30 15.42 -3.79 -10.27
N ALA A 31 14.82 -2.61 -10.41
CA ALA A 31 15.14 -1.66 -11.47
C ALA A 31 16.42 -0.85 -11.18
N VAL A 32 16.86 -0.81 -9.93
CA VAL A 32 18.07 -0.09 -9.49
C VAL A 32 18.94 -1.05 -8.67
N PRO A 33 20.23 -1.21 -9.00
CA PRO A 33 21.12 -2.02 -8.19
C PRO A 33 21.37 -1.37 -6.82
N SER A 34 21.63 -2.20 -5.82
CA SER A 34 22.22 -1.77 -4.56
C SER A 34 23.72 -1.59 -4.72
N GLU A 35 24.30 -0.58 -4.11
CA GLU A 35 25.73 -0.33 -4.15
C GLU A 35 26.41 -0.87 -2.88
N LEU A 36 27.46 -1.67 -3.07
CA LEU A 36 28.37 -2.07 -2.00
C LEU A 36 29.73 -1.42 -2.23
N TRP A 37 30.12 -0.54 -1.33
CA TRP A 37 31.39 0.18 -1.35
C TRP A 37 32.39 -0.53 -0.48
N LEU A 38 33.49 -1.00 -1.05
CA LEU A 38 34.60 -1.64 -0.35
C LEU A 38 35.76 -0.64 -0.22
N ASP A 39 36.33 -0.48 0.95
CA ASP A 39 37.56 0.29 1.12
C ASP A 39 38.69 -0.36 0.32
N ALA A 40 39.28 0.34 -0.64
CA ALA A 40 40.23 -0.21 -1.60
C ALA A 40 41.54 -0.69 -0.94
N ALA A 41 41.89 -0.21 0.25
CA ALA A 41 43.10 -0.63 0.98
C ALA A 41 42.86 -1.86 1.83
N THR A 42 41.70 -2.02 2.44
CA THR A 42 41.36 -3.12 3.35
C THR A 42 40.45 -4.17 2.76
N HIS A 43 39.77 -3.83 1.67
CA HIS A 43 38.72 -4.63 1.02
C HIS A 43 37.51 -4.91 1.94
N LEU A 44 37.38 -4.18 3.03
CA LEU A 44 36.24 -4.32 3.94
C LEU A 44 35.09 -3.45 3.47
N PRO A 45 33.83 -3.91 3.66
CA PRO A 45 32.65 -3.09 3.39
C PRO A 45 32.70 -1.76 4.15
N ALA A 46 32.57 -0.65 3.47
CA ALA A 46 32.59 0.68 4.06
C ALA A 46 31.20 1.33 4.03
N ARG A 47 30.41 1.04 2.98
CA ARG A 47 29.09 1.60 2.80
C ARG A 47 28.22 0.64 1.97
N ILE A 48 26.94 0.62 2.30
CA ILE A 48 25.90 -0.04 1.51
C ILE A 48 24.86 1.02 1.19
N VAL A 49 24.49 1.18 -0.08
CA VAL A 49 23.41 2.08 -0.50
C VAL A 49 22.33 1.24 -1.16
N THR A 50 21.12 1.35 -0.66
CA THR A 50 19.94 0.74 -1.27
C THR A 50 18.92 1.83 -1.56
N THR A 51 18.24 1.73 -2.69
CA THR A 51 17.17 2.68 -3.03
C THR A 51 15.85 1.91 -3.13
N VAL A 52 14.92 2.27 -2.27
CA VAL A 52 13.57 1.69 -2.24
C VAL A 52 12.58 2.83 -2.35
N ALA A 53 11.60 2.71 -3.24
CA ALA A 53 10.57 3.73 -3.47
C ALA A 53 11.14 5.15 -3.73
N GLY A 54 12.29 5.23 -4.42
CA GLY A 54 12.99 6.50 -4.68
C GLY A 54 13.73 7.09 -3.47
N ILE A 55 13.74 6.40 -2.34
CA ILE A 55 14.41 6.82 -1.11
C ILE A 55 15.70 6.01 -0.95
N ALA A 56 16.84 6.71 -0.92
CA ALA A 56 18.11 6.09 -0.63
C ALA A 56 18.27 5.85 0.87
N SER A 57 18.63 4.62 1.23
CA SER A 57 19.09 4.24 2.55
C SER A 57 20.58 3.95 2.50
N THR A 58 21.36 4.64 3.30
CA THR A 58 22.80 4.50 3.37
C THR A 58 23.21 3.91 4.70
N THR A 59 23.88 2.77 4.68
CA THR A 59 24.51 2.18 5.86
C THR A 59 26.02 2.35 5.76
N THR A 60 26.62 3.10 6.67
CA THR A 60 28.07 3.27 6.78
C THR A 60 28.61 2.33 7.85
N LEU A 61 29.67 1.59 7.53
CA LEU A 61 30.35 0.61 8.39
C LEU A 61 31.75 1.11 8.74
N ALA A 62 32.12 1.08 10.02
CA ALA A 62 33.39 1.61 10.51
C ALA A 62 33.89 0.84 11.74
N ASP A 63 35.07 1.22 12.22
CA ASP A 63 35.69 0.74 13.47
C ASP A 63 35.81 -0.79 13.52
N TYR A 64 36.24 -1.38 12.41
CA TYR A 64 36.36 -2.84 12.27
C TYR A 64 37.26 -3.45 13.34
N ARG A 65 36.82 -4.56 13.91
CA ARG A 65 37.54 -5.35 14.91
C ARG A 65 37.65 -6.81 14.50
N ALA A 66 38.81 -7.42 14.74
CA ALA A 66 38.95 -8.85 14.57
C ALA A 66 38.32 -9.58 15.77
N VAL A 67 37.45 -10.54 15.48
CA VAL A 67 36.84 -11.44 16.45
C VAL A 67 37.04 -12.87 15.91
N ASP A 68 37.88 -13.62 16.56
CA ASP A 68 38.23 -15.01 16.17
C ASP A 68 38.55 -15.15 14.65
N GLY A 69 39.31 -14.17 14.11
CA GLY A 69 39.73 -14.17 12.71
C GLY A 69 38.72 -13.57 11.71
N ILE A 70 37.55 -13.18 12.15
CA ILE A 70 36.53 -12.48 11.33
C ILE A 70 36.53 -10.99 11.64
N MET A 71 36.62 -10.15 10.61
CA MET A 71 36.50 -8.69 10.74
C MET A 71 35.02 -8.28 10.84
N LEU A 72 34.64 -7.74 11.99
CA LEU A 72 33.28 -7.25 12.23
C LEU A 72 33.29 -5.72 12.35
N PRO A 73 32.29 -5.00 11.78
CA PRO A 73 32.18 -3.56 11.97
C PRO A 73 31.89 -3.25 13.44
N GLY A 74 32.69 -2.40 14.07
CA GLY A 74 32.49 -1.94 15.43
C GLY A 74 31.40 -0.85 15.53
N LYS A 75 31.14 -0.17 14.41
CA LYS A 75 30.12 0.88 14.30
C LYS A 75 29.38 0.74 12.98
N SER A 76 28.05 0.85 13.02
CA SER A 76 27.18 0.94 11.86
C SER A 76 26.27 2.15 12.02
N THR A 77 26.23 3.03 11.02
CA THR A 77 25.33 4.18 10.98
C THR A 77 24.43 4.03 9.77
N ASN A 78 23.12 3.98 10.01
CA ASN A 78 22.10 3.98 8.95
C ASN A 78 21.47 5.37 8.84
N SER A 79 21.35 5.86 7.63
CA SER A 79 20.70 7.14 7.32
C SER A 79 19.67 6.91 6.21
N THR A 80 18.40 7.19 6.49
CA THR A 80 17.29 7.00 5.55
C THR A 80 16.31 8.15 5.74
N ASN A 81 16.02 8.87 4.67
CA ASN A 81 14.99 9.90 4.66
C ASN A 81 15.09 10.91 5.82
N GLY A 82 16.32 11.34 6.15
CA GLY A 82 16.57 12.28 7.25
C GLY A 82 16.57 11.67 8.66
N ASN A 83 16.26 10.38 8.78
CA ASN A 83 16.40 9.64 10.04
C ASN A 83 17.78 9.00 10.10
N GLU A 84 18.46 9.14 11.22
CA GLU A 84 19.78 8.52 11.42
C GLU A 84 19.77 7.68 12.68
N GLY A 85 20.29 6.45 12.54
CA GLY A 85 20.48 5.51 13.64
C GLY A 85 21.91 5.00 13.69
N THR A 86 22.51 4.94 14.87
CA THR A 86 23.86 4.38 15.05
C THR A 86 23.80 3.19 15.98
N SER A 87 24.45 2.10 15.57
CA SER A 87 24.68 0.88 16.36
C SER A 87 26.17 0.73 16.62
N THR A 88 26.53 0.38 17.85
CA THR A 88 27.90 0.10 18.23
C THR A 88 28.02 -1.34 18.72
N LEU A 89 28.97 -2.09 18.19
CA LEU A 89 29.28 -3.45 18.64
C LEU A 89 29.94 -3.40 20.01
N VAL A 90 29.23 -3.85 21.03
CA VAL A 90 29.77 -3.90 22.42
C VAL A 90 30.59 -5.18 22.59
N ARG A 91 30.04 -6.32 22.17
CA ARG A 91 30.69 -7.62 22.31
C ARG A 91 30.24 -8.55 21.18
N ALA A 92 31.15 -9.35 20.65
CA ALA A 92 30.85 -10.47 19.77
C ALA A 92 31.62 -11.71 20.24
N THR A 93 31.03 -12.88 20.09
CA THR A 93 31.64 -14.21 20.26
C THR A 93 31.22 -15.07 19.12
N LEU A 94 32.14 -15.83 18.52
CA LEU A 94 31.80 -16.83 17.52
C LEU A 94 31.40 -18.12 18.23
N ASP A 95 30.22 -18.63 17.85
CA ASP A 95 29.76 -19.94 18.34
C ASP A 95 29.89 -20.97 17.21
N PRO A 96 30.86 -21.88 17.28
CA PRO A 96 31.05 -22.92 16.26
C PRO A 96 29.88 -23.91 16.19
N GLN A 97 29.02 -23.95 17.19
CA GLN A 97 27.79 -24.77 17.21
C GLN A 97 26.51 -24.00 16.85
N GLY A 98 26.67 -22.76 16.41
CA GLY A 98 25.60 -21.81 16.20
C GLY A 98 24.48 -22.20 15.23
N ALA A 99 24.65 -23.27 14.44
CA ALA A 99 23.59 -23.74 13.56
C ALA A 99 22.28 -24.09 14.30
N ALA A 100 22.39 -24.54 15.57
CA ALA A 100 21.23 -24.83 16.42
C ALA A 100 20.48 -23.54 16.87
N HIS A 101 21.16 -22.40 16.85
CA HIS A 101 20.59 -21.09 17.23
C HIS A 101 20.08 -20.28 16.04
N LEU A 102 20.24 -20.76 14.80
CA LEU A 102 19.75 -20.13 13.58
C LEU A 102 18.28 -20.48 13.28
N ALA A 103 17.65 -21.33 14.10
CA ALA A 103 16.21 -21.53 14.01
C ALA A 103 15.49 -20.18 14.28
N LYS A 104 14.63 -19.77 13.36
CA LYS A 104 13.78 -18.59 13.57
C LYS A 104 13.07 -18.75 14.91
N PRO A 105 13.21 -17.82 15.87
CA PRO A 105 12.44 -17.89 17.10
C PRO A 105 10.95 -18.00 16.75
N GLN A 106 10.26 -18.97 17.36
CA GLN A 106 8.80 -18.98 17.26
C GLN A 106 8.30 -17.82 18.11
N GLU A 107 7.83 -16.76 17.47
CA GLU A 107 7.14 -15.68 18.14
C GLU A 107 5.78 -16.20 18.60
N HIS A 108 5.68 -16.60 19.86
CA HIS A 108 4.39 -16.87 20.49
C HIS A 108 3.77 -15.54 20.92
N LEU A 109 3.02 -14.92 20.02
CA LEU A 109 2.21 -13.76 20.36
C LEU A 109 1.12 -14.20 21.33
N THR A 110 1.07 -13.59 22.51
CA THR A 110 0.10 -13.90 23.59
C THR A 110 -0.83 -12.73 23.89
N ASP A 111 -0.73 -11.65 23.11
CA ASP A 111 -1.43 -10.39 23.32
C ASP A 111 -2.76 -10.30 22.57
N TYR A 112 -3.34 -11.46 22.21
CA TYR A 112 -4.62 -11.53 21.50
C TYR A 112 -5.45 -12.74 21.95
N SER A 113 -6.77 -12.63 21.80
CA SER A 113 -7.71 -13.69 22.12
C SER A 113 -9.04 -13.51 21.40
N ILE A 114 -9.84 -14.58 21.34
CA ILE A 114 -11.24 -14.55 20.92
C ILE A 114 -12.07 -15.11 22.07
N ALA A 115 -13.02 -14.32 22.56
CA ALA A 115 -13.91 -14.74 23.64
C ALA A 115 -14.94 -15.77 23.15
N GLY A 116 -15.50 -16.57 24.09
CA GLY A 116 -16.59 -17.51 23.80
C GLY A 116 -16.16 -18.93 23.42
N GLY A 117 -14.84 -19.23 23.33
CA GLY A 117 -14.32 -20.60 23.17
C GLY A 117 -14.42 -21.18 21.74
N ALA A 118 -15.09 -20.52 20.79
CA ALA A 118 -15.21 -21.01 19.41
C ALA A 118 -13.92 -20.85 18.58
N GLY A 119 -12.97 -20.03 19.05
CA GLY A 119 -11.73 -19.76 18.33
C GLY A 119 -11.90 -18.89 17.08
N GLU A 120 -13.12 -18.41 16.80
CA GLU A 120 -13.42 -17.52 15.70
C GLU A 120 -14.47 -16.45 16.05
N THR A 121 -14.46 -15.36 15.30
CA THR A 121 -15.49 -14.30 15.34
C THR A 121 -15.69 -13.71 13.97
N SER A 122 -16.97 -13.42 13.64
CA SER A 122 -17.35 -12.74 12.39
C SER A 122 -17.79 -11.32 12.70
N VAL A 123 -17.30 -10.36 11.91
CA VAL A 123 -17.58 -8.93 12.07
C VAL A 123 -18.16 -8.41 10.75
N PRO A 124 -19.31 -7.69 10.77
CA PRO A 124 -19.85 -7.07 9.57
C PRO A 124 -18.91 -5.95 9.07
N ILE A 125 -18.81 -5.81 7.76
CA ILE A 125 -18.02 -4.79 7.09
C ILE A 125 -18.86 -4.01 6.09
N ASP A 126 -18.46 -2.77 5.86
CA ASP A 126 -18.91 -2.01 4.69
C ASP A 126 -17.83 -2.08 3.61
N ILE A 127 -18.26 -2.29 2.35
CA ILE A 127 -17.38 -2.23 1.19
C ILE A 127 -17.79 -0.98 0.40
N ILE A 128 -16.88 -0.01 0.35
CA ILE A 128 -17.12 1.28 -0.29
C ILE A 128 -15.88 1.62 -1.12
N ASP A 129 -16.07 1.88 -2.41
CA ASP A 129 -14.98 2.10 -3.35
C ASP A 129 -13.88 1.00 -3.25
N ASN A 130 -14.30 -0.27 -3.12
CA ASN A 130 -13.45 -1.45 -2.92
C ASN A 130 -12.67 -1.49 -1.59
N HIS A 131 -12.74 -0.47 -0.77
CA HIS A 131 -12.16 -0.47 0.57
C HIS A 131 -13.04 -1.21 1.57
N ILE A 132 -12.43 -1.82 2.56
CA ILE A 132 -13.08 -2.53 3.65
C ILE A 132 -13.09 -1.64 4.89
N TYR A 133 -14.29 -1.35 5.40
CA TYR A 133 -14.47 -0.61 6.65
C TYR A 133 -15.11 -1.48 7.70
N LEU A 134 -14.62 -1.39 8.93
CA LEU A 134 -15.22 -2.04 10.09
C LEU A 134 -15.18 -1.12 11.31
N ASN A 135 -16.02 -1.46 12.30
CA ASN A 135 -16.06 -0.74 13.56
C ASN A 135 -15.20 -1.45 14.61
N VAL A 136 -14.37 -0.69 15.31
CA VAL A 136 -13.52 -1.19 16.39
C VAL A 136 -13.74 -0.40 17.67
N MET A 137 -13.46 -1.04 18.81
CA MET A 137 -13.40 -0.38 20.12
C MET A 137 -11.93 -0.22 20.53
N LEU A 138 -11.57 0.96 20.98
CA LEU A 138 -10.23 1.28 21.46
C LEU A 138 -10.28 1.69 22.93
N ASN A 139 -9.56 0.99 23.80
CA ASN A 139 -9.56 1.25 25.26
C ASN A 139 -10.98 1.30 25.87
N GLY A 140 -11.92 0.50 25.35
CA GLY A 140 -13.33 0.47 25.75
C GLY A 140 -14.18 1.64 25.25
N LYS A 141 -13.66 2.50 24.38
CA LYS A 141 -14.37 3.62 23.74
C LYS A 141 -14.63 3.31 22.25
N GLY A 142 -15.60 3.95 21.66
CA GLY A 142 -16.00 3.80 20.26
C GLY A 142 -17.52 3.56 20.13
N PRO A 143 -18.01 3.00 19.02
CA PRO A 143 -17.20 2.43 17.92
C PRO A 143 -16.47 3.49 17.10
N TYR A 144 -15.26 3.18 16.68
CA TYR A 144 -14.47 3.96 15.73
C TYR A 144 -14.44 3.25 14.38
N ARG A 145 -14.49 4.01 13.28
CA ARG A 145 -14.51 3.46 11.93
C ARG A 145 -13.11 3.32 11.37
N PHE A 146 -12.70 2.11 11.09
CA PHE A 146 -11.37 1.78 10.61
C PHE A 146 -11.39 1.17 9.21
N LEU A 147 -10.40 1.51 8.40
CA LEU A 147 -10.12 0.87 7.12
C LEU A 147 -9.21 -0.33 7.37
N PHE A 148 -9.46 -1.45 6.69
CA PHE A 148 -8.57 -2.62 6.74
C PHE A 148 -7.61 -2.59 5.56
N ASP A 149 -6.32 -2.47 5.87
CA ASP A 149 -5.25 -2.20 4.91
C ASP A 149 -4.11 -3.22 5.08
N THR A 150 -4.01 -4.19 4.15
CA THR A 150 -2.93 -5.19 4.16
C THR A 150 -1.58 -4.61 3.75
N GLY A 151 -1.56 -3.47 3.06
CA GLY A 151 -0.36 -2.72 2.69
C GLY A 151 0.16 -1.80 3.81
N GLY A 152 -0.59 -1.66 4.92
CA GLY A 152 -0.31 -0.72 5.97
C GLY A 152 -0.10 -1.34 7.36
N LEU A 153 0.29 -0.47 8.27
CA LEU A 153 0.39 -0.74 9.70
C LEU A 153 -0.83 -0.16 10.44
N ASN A 154 -0.96 -0.44 11.72
CA ASN A 154 -2.00 0.20 12.53
C ASN A 154 -1.78 1.71 12.60
N VAL A 155 -2.80 2.48 12.22
CA VAL A 155 -2.81 3.95 12.25
C VAL A 155 -4.00 4.43 13.05
N ILE A 156 -3.82 5.51 13.82
CA ILE A 156 -4.89 6.18 14.56
C ILE A 156 -4.82 7.69 14.30
N ASP A 157 -5.97 8.32 14.12
CA ASP A 157 -6.06 9.77 14.02
C ASP A 157 -5.65 10.44 15.35
N PRO A 158 -4.90 11.55 15.33
CA PRO A 158 -4.50 12.28 16.54
C PRO A 158 -5.66 12.65 17.46
N ALA A 159 -6.83 12.99 16.90
CA ALA A 159 -8.01 13.31 17.70
C ALA A 159 -8.54 12.07 18.43
N VAL A 160 -8.56 10.91 17.78
CA VAL A 160 -8.96 9.62 18.40
C VAL A 160 -7.95 9.21 19.47
N ALA A 161 -6.65 9.32 19.22
CA ALA A 161 -5.62 9.02 20.21
C ALA A 161 -5.83 9.86 21.50
N LYS A 162 -6.07 11.16 21.36
CA LYS A 162 -6.41 12.06 22.47
C LYS A 162 -7.71 11.63 23.18
N GLU A 163 -8.73 11.27 22.42
CA GLU A 163 -10.05 10.88 22.95
C GLU A 163 -9.99 9.60 23.79
N ILE A 164 -9.16 8.64 23.40
CA ILE A 164 -8.95 7.40 24.16
C ILE A 164 -7.93 7.57 25.33
N GLY A 165 -7.34 8.74 25.47
CA GLY A 165 -6.40 9.09 26.56
C GLY A 165 -4.95 8.68 26.31
N GLU A 166 -4.56 8.48 25.05
CA GLU A 166 -3.19 8.13 24.67
C GLU A 166 -2.45 9.34 24.11
N GLN A 167 -1.12 9.35 24.30
CA GLN A 167 -0.26 10.42 23.85
C GLN A 167 0.69 9.94 22.75
N LYS A 168 0.89 10.80 21.75
CA LYS A 168 1.89 10.59 20.72
C LYS A 168 3.31 10.72 21.29
N SER A 169 4.19 9.80 20.97
CA SER A 169 5.61 9.81 21.31
C SER A 169 6.48 9.59 20.08
N GLY A 170 7.69 10.14 20.11
CA GLY A 170 8.64 10.04 19.01
C GLY A 170 8.23 10.85 17.78
N SER A 171 9.10 10.87 16.79
CA SER A 171 8.85 11.45 15.47
C SER A 171 9.71 10.72 14.44
N LEU A 172 9.08 10.20 13.40
CA LEU A 172 9.73 9.64 12.22
C LEU A 172 9.20 10.36 10.98
N GLN A 173 9.99 10.38 9.92
CA GLN A 173 9.56 10.79 8.60
C GLN A 173 9.19 9.56 7.81
N GLY A 174 8.05 9.59 7.15
CA GLY A 174 7.57 8.52 6.29
C GLY A 174 6.96 9.06 5.01
N SER A 175 6.89 8.22 4.01
CA SER A 175 6.17 8.43 2.75
C SER A 175 5.21 7.28 2.52
N GLY A 176 4.23 7.49 1.69
CA GLY A 176 3.27 6.47 1.26
C GLY A 176 3.02 6.58 -0.22
N VAL A 177 1.76 6.63 -0.60
CA VAL A 177 1.31 6.71 -2.00
C VAL A 177 1.80 7.99 -2.70
N GLY A 178 1.75 9.14 -2.02
CA GLY A 178 2.25 10.41 -2.56
C GLY A 178 3.76 10.57 -2.40
N GLU A 179 4.32 11.58 -3.07
CA GLU A 179 5.78 11.83 -3.08
C GLU A 179 6.29 12.66 -1.90
N ALA A 180 5.41 13.33 -1.15
CA ALA A 180 5.80 14.09 0.02
C ALA A 180 6.06 13.17 1.22
N THR A 181 6.99 13.60 2.09
CA THR A 181 7.21 12.95 3.38
C THR A 181 6.44 13.68 4.48
N GLU A 182 5.90 12.92 5.41
CA GLU A 182 5.18 13.46 6.55
C GLU A 182 5.78 12.97 7.87
N ALA A 183 5.77 13.85 8.88
CA ALA A 183 6.23 13.50 10.22
C ALA A 183 5.10 12.86 11.03
N PHE A 184 5.33 11.67 11.54
CA PHE A 184 4.39 10.98 12.41
C PHE A 184 5.09 10.42 13.65
N GLY A 185 4.33 10.11 14.68
CA GLY A 185 4.85 9.45 15.88
C GLY A 185 4.04 8.22 16.18
N PHE A 186 4.26 7.64 17.35
CA PHE A 186 3.59 6.42 17.78
C PHE A 186 2.85 6.59 19.09
N THR A 187 1.86 5.73 19.29
CA THR A 187 1.22 5.55 20.59
C THR A 187 0.97 4.07 20.83
N LYS A 188 0.67 3.71 22.08
CA LYS A 188 0.35 2.33 22.45
C LYS A 188 -1.10 2.26 22.89
N VAL A 189 -1.95 1.62 22.10
CA VAL A 189 -3.35 1.35 22.44
C VAL A 189 -3.42 0.14 23.36
N ARG A 190 -4.02 0.30 24.56
CA ARG A 190 -4.08 -0.75 25.58
C ARG A 190 -4.96 -1.92 25.18
N SER A 191 -6.09 -1.65 24.51
CA SER A 191 -6.96 -2.68 23.95
C SER A 191 -7.56 -2.22 22.63
N LEU A 192 -7.52 -3.12 21.65
CA LEU A 192 -8.21 -3.04 20.36
C LEU A 192 -9.18 -4.21 20.30
N GLN A 193 -10.47 -3.96 20.09
CA GLN A 193 -11.50 -4.99 20.04
C GLN A 193 -12.37 -4.86 18.79
N PHE A 194 -12.65 -5.98 18.16
CA PHE A 194 -13.57 -6.12 17.02
C PHE A 194 -14.32 -7.46 17.12
N GLY A 195 -15.65 -7.40 17.19
CA GLY A 195 -16.45 -8.57 17.54
C GLY A 195 -16.04 -9.17 18.91
N ALA A 196 -15.81 -10.47 18.96
CA ALA A 196 -15.29 -11.17 20.13
C ALA A 196 -13.75 -11.20 20.22
N ALA A 197 -13.04 -10.70 19.18
CA ALA A 197 -11.58 -10.63 19.17
C ALA A 197 -11.08 -9.42 19.95
N THR A 198 -10.00 -9.61 20.70
CA THR A 198 -9.32 -8.57 21.47
C THR A 198 -7.81 -8.70 21.28
N MET A 199 -7.14 -7.58 21.06
CA MET A 199 -5.69 -7.44 21.09
C MET A 199 -5.30 -6.42 22.16
N THR A 200 -4.17 -6.63 22.84
CA THR A 200 -3.71 -5.76 23.92
C THR A 200 -2.34 -5.16 23.61
N GLY A 201 -2.14 -3.91 24.06
CA GLY A 201 -0.84 -3.27 24.00
C GLY A 201 -0.30 -3.00 22.60
N GLN A 202 -1.17 -2.74 21.64
CA GLN A 202 -0.81 -2.61 20.22
C GLN A 202 -0.17 -1.25 19.89
N PRO A 203 0.94 -1.24 19.12
CA PRO A 203 1.49 0.01 18.59
C PRO A 203 0.61 0.56 17.47
N PHE A 204 0.45 1.88 17.43
CA PHE A 204 -0.23 2.62 16.37
C PHE A 204 0.63 3.80 15.94
N ALA A 205 0.77 4.02 14.65
CA ALA A 205 1.24 5.30 14.12
C ALA A 205 0.14 6.35 14.30
N VAL A 206 0.53 7.56 14.71
CA VAL A 206 -0.40 8.68 14.89
C VAL A 206 -0.32 9.58 13.67
N ILE A 207 -1.29 9.43 12.76
CA ILE A 207 -1.34 10.10 11.45
C ILE A 207 -2.73 10.73 11.25
N PRO A 208 -2.83 11.99 10.76
CA PRO A 208 -4.11 12.68 10.59
C PRO A 208 -4.91 12.14 9.40
N VAL A 209 -5.60 11.01 9.59
CA VAL A 209 -6.39 10.34 8.54
C VAL A 209 -7.79 10.94 8.32
N ARG A 210 -8.35 11.61 9.33
CA ARG A 210 -9.66 12.31 9.25
C ARG A 210 -9.67 13.49 8.26
N GLY A 211 -8.48 13.97 7.88
CA GLY A 211 -8.31 15.07 6.93
C GLY A 211 -8.32 14.63 5.48
N ALA A 212 -7.14 14.61 4.86
CA ALA A 212 -6.98 14.40 3.42
C ALA A 212 -7.48 13.03 2.94
N ILE A 213 -7.21 11.94 3.69
CA ILE A 213 -7.64 10.59 3.31
C ILE A 213 -9.17 10.47 3.35
N ALA A 214 -9.82 10.92 4.44
CA ALA A 214 -11.27 10.91 4.52
C ALA A 214 -11.92 11.79 3.45
N SER A 215 -11.30 12.92 3.08
CA SER A 215 -11.83 13.80 2.04
C SER A 215 -11.83 13.17 0.65
N THR A 216 -10.89 12.29 0.35
CA THR A 216 -10.81 11.60 -0.94
C THR A 216 -11.57 10.28 -0.97
N SER A 217 -11.75 9.61 0.17
CA SER A 217 -12.62 8.43 0.26
C SER A 217 -14.11 8.79 0.27
N GLY A 218 -14.45 9.97 0.79
CA GLY A 218 -15.84 10.39 1.03
C GLY A 218 -16.46 9.74 2.27
N GLU A 219 -15.66 8.99 3.05
CA GLU A 219 -16.09 8.25 4.23
C GLU A 219 -15.36 8.73 5.48
N PRO A 220 -16.03 8.76 6.64
CA PRO A 220 -15.34 8.98 7.91
C PRO A 220 -14.31 7.87 8.16
N ILE A 221 -13.09 8.23 8.52
CA ILE A 221 -12.01 7.31 8.85
C ILE A 221 -11.36 7.78 10.14
N ASP A 222 -11.32 6.91 11.14
CA ASP A 222 -10.70 7.15 12.45
C ASP A 222 -9.30 6.55 12.56
N GLY A 223 -8.98 5.58 11.70
CA GLY A 223 -7.72 4.89 11.64
C GLY A 223 -7.69 3.76 10.62
N LEU A 224 -6.58 3.06 10.60
CA LEU A 224 -6.37 1.86 9.79
C LEU A 224 -5.90 0.72 10.68
N ILE A 225 -6.24 -0.51 10.31
CA ILE A 225 -5.66 -1.74 10.86
C ILE A 225 -5.16 -2.60 9.72
N GLY A 226 -4.08 -3.33 9.95
CA GLY A 226 -3.44 -4.12 8.91
C GLY A 226 -2.55 -5.22 9.46
N PHE A 227 -1.28 -5.12 9.23
CA PHE A 227 -0.28 -6.16 9.53
C PHE A 227 -0.41 -6.74 10.94
N GLU A 228 -0.58 -5.92 11.98
CA GLU A 228 -0.60 -6.39 13.37
C GLU A 228 -1.79 -7.31 13.66
N VAL A 229 -2.93 -7.07 12.98
CA VAL A 229 -4.12 -7.94 13.10
C VAL A 229 -3.89 -9.25 12.34
N LEU A 230 -3.42 -9.16 11.10
CA LEU A 230 -3.16 -10.33 10.24
C LEU A 230 -2.05 -11.23 10.78
N ALA A 231 -1.07 -10.67 11.48
CA ALA A 231 -0.01 -11.43 12.13
C ALA A 231 -0.52 -12.31 13.31
N ARG A 232 -1.72 -12.02 13.83
CA ARG A 232 -2.31 -12.71 15.00
C ARG A 232 -3.47 -13.63 14.65
N PHE A 233 -4.24 -13.25 13.62
CA PHE A 233 -5.44 -13.99 13.24
C PHE A 233 -5.32 -14.47 11.80
N VAL A 234 -5.72 -15.70 11.53
CA VAL A 234 -6.06 -16.12 10.18
C VAL A 234 -7.36 -15.43 9.83
N THR A 235 -7.30 -14.55 8.82
CA THR A 235 -8.37 -13.59 8.53
C THR A 235 -8.97 -13.85 7.16
N THR A 236 -10.28 -14.06 7.10
CA THR A 236 -11.02 -14.23 5.84
C THR A 236 -11.86 -13.01 5.56
N PHE A 237 -11.64 -12.36 4.42
CA PHE A 237 -12.51 -11.31 3.89
C PHE A 237 -13.54 -11.94 2.95
N ASP A 238 -14.77 -12.04 3.42
CA ASP A 238 -15.92 -12.48 2.63
C ASP A 238 -16.63 -11.25 2.02
N TYR A 239 -16.17 -10.86 0.87
CA TYR A 239 -16.71 -9.69 0.16
C TYR A 239 -18.16 -9.91 -0.29
N ALA A 240 -18.53 -11.14 -0.63
CA ALA A 240 -19.88 -11.46 -1.12
C ALA A 240 -20.93 -11.28 -0.01
N HIS A 241 -20.61 -11.71 1.22
CA HIS A 241 -21.51 -11.62 2.37
C HIS A 241 -21.21 -10.43 3.28
N LYS A 242 -20.19 -9.61 2.95
CA LYS A 242 -19.79 -8.41 3.71
C LYS A 242 -19.44 -8.70 5.16
N HIS A 243 -18.60 -9.68 5.37
CA HIS A 243 -18.06 -10.03 6.68
C HIS A 243 -16.55 -10.22 6.61
N VAL A 244 -15.89 -9.90 7.70
CA VAL A 244 -14.53 -10.37 7.97
C VAL A 244 -14.57 -11.37 9.12
N ILE A 245 -13.91 -12.51 8.93
CA ILE A 245 -13.89 -13.61 9.91
C ILE A 245 -12.46 -13.72 10.42
N PHE A 246 -12.30 -13.58 11.72
CA PHE A 246 -11.03 -13.73 12.42
C PHE A 246 -11.00 -15.09 13.13
N ARG A 247 -9.92 -15.86 12.94
CA ARG A 247 -9.71 -17.15 13.57
C ARG A 247 -8.38 -17.18 14.31
N LEU A 248 -8.37 -17.82 15.47
CA LEU A 248 -7.10 -18.21 16.09
C LEU A 248 -6.38 -19.19 15.15
N PRO A 249 -5.05 -19.11 14.98
CA PRO A 249 -4.32 -20.00 14.08
C PRO A 249 -4.61 -21.50 14.32
N ALA A 250 -4.77 -21.92 15.57
CA ALA A 250 -5.12 -23.31 15.92
C ALA A 250 -6.55 -23.74 15.52
N ALA A 251 -7.45 -22.78 15.27
CA ALA A 251 -8.83 -23.03 14.85
C ALA A 251 -9.03 -22.76 13.35
N ALA A 252 -7.98 -22.35 12.66
CA ALA A 252 -8.07 -22.00 11.25
C ALA A 252 -8.36 -23.23 10.39
N HIS A 253 -9.27 -23.05 9.46
CA HIS A 253 -9.59 -24.02 8.42
C HIS A 253 -9.72 -23.27 7.10
N VAL A 254 -9.29 -23.91 6.04
CA VAL A 254 -9.34 -23.36 4.68
C VAL A 254 -10.16 -24.31 3.84
N SER A 255 -10.98 -23.75 2.96
CA SER A 255 -11.76 -24.51 2.00
C SER A 255 -10.84 -25.34 1.10
N PRO A 256 -11.14 -26.62 0.85
CA PRO A 256 -10.37 -27.44 -0.10
C PRO A 256 -10.51 -26.98 -1.56
N GLN A 257 -11.45 -26.08 -1.86
CA GLN A 257 -11.63 -25.45 -3.17
C GLN A 257 -10.83 -24.16 -3.33
N ALA A 258 -10.21 -23.65 -2.27
CA ALA A 258 -9.44 -22.43 -2.32
C ALA A 258 -8.10 -22.63 -3.04
N HIS A 259 -7.76 -21.68 -3.91
CA HIS A 259 -6.48 -21.63 -4.60
C HIS A 259 -5.42 -21.05 -3.66
N ALA A 260 -4.41 -21.84 -3.35
CA ALA A 260 -3.36 -21.47 -2.41
C ALA A 260 -2.20 -20.73 -3.10
N ILE A 261 -1.87 -19.55 -2.62
CA ILE A 261 -0.79 -18.71 -3.15
C ILE A 261 0.20 -18.41 -2.03
N PRO A 262 1.45 -18.87 -2.14
CA PRO A 262 2.48 -18.49 -1.18
C PRO A 262 2.89 -17.03 -1.37
N PHE A 263 3.19 -16.36 -0.26
CA PHE A 263 3.71 -15.00 -0.27
C PHE A 263 4.98 -14.84 0.56
N VAL A 264 5.67 -13.75 0.33
CA VAL A 264 6.76 -13.27 1.18
C VAL A 264 6.44 -11.86 1.64
N PHE A 265 7.06 -11.40 2.72
CA PHE A 265 6.92 -10.00 3.12
C PHE A 265 7.95 -9.13 2.41
N GLY A 266 7.48 -8.06 1.75
CA GLY A 266 8.26 -6.89 1.43
C GLY A 266 8.01 -5.85 2.52
N ASP A 267 8.96 -5.68 3.44
CA ASP A 267 8.72 -5.03 4.72
C ASP A 267 7.58 -5.73 5.48
N ARG A 268 6.37 -5.19 5.49
CA ARG A 268 5.19 -5.77 6.15
C ARG A 268 4.06 -6.12 5.18
N THR A 269 4.19 -5.71 3.93
CA THR A 269 3.20 -5.97 2.87
C THR A 269 3.43 -7.35 2.27
N PRO A 270 2.40 -8.19 2.12
CA PRO A 270 2.53 -9.45 1.40
C PRO A 270 2.86 -9.21 -0.07
N GLN A 271 3.81 -9.98 -0.59
CA GLN A 271 4.21 -9.99 -1.99
C GLN A 271 4.02 -11.37 -2.57
N VAL A 272 3.29 -11.46 -3.67
CA VAL A 272 3.00 -12.70 -4.41
C VAL A 272 3.68 -12.70 -5.77
N GLY A 273 4.01 -13.89 -6.26
CA GLY A 273 4.34 -14.06 -7.68
C GLY A 273 3.10 -13.81 -8.52
N CYS A 274 3.23 -13.03 -9.57
CA CYS A 274 2.16 -12.69 -10.50
C CYS A 274 2.65 -12.72 -11.94
N GLU A 275 1.70 -12.70 -12.91
CA GLU A 275 2.02 -12.50 -14.32
C GLU A 275 1.09 -11.41 -14.87
N ILE A 276 1.66 -10.35 -15.41
CA ILE A 276 0.97 -9.18 -15.97
C ILE A 276 1.16 -9.19 -17.48
N ASP A 277 0.07 -9.47 -18.24
CA ASP A 277 0.11 -9.60 -19.70
C ASP A 277 1.25 -10.50 -20.22
N GLY A 278 1.49 -11.64 -19.54
CA GLY A 278 2.55 -12.59 -19.85
C GLY A 278 3.92 -12.26 -19.26
N ILE A 279 4.07 -11.18 -18.52
CA ILE A 279 5.32 -10.78 -17.86
C ILE A 279 5.32 -11.28 -16.42
N VAL A 280 6.23 -12.19 -16.10
CA VAL A 280 6.40 -12.72 -14.72
C VAL A 280 6.99 -11.63 -13.82
N ALA A 281 6.37 -11.42 -12.67
CA ALA A 281 6.67 -10.31 -11.80
C ALA A 281 6.37 -10.62 -10.32
N VAL A 282 6.60 -9.63 -9.46
CA VAL A 282 6.21 -9.63 -8.04
C VAL A 282 5.20 -8.53 -7.81
N CYS A 283 4.05 -8.88 -7.23
CA CYS A 283 2.96 -7.96 -6.94
C CYS A 283 2.75 -7.83 -5.44
N ALA A 284 2.60 -6.60 -4.95
CA ALA A 284 2.13 -6.33 -3.60
C ALA A 284 0.63 -6.59 -3.47
N VAL A 285 0.19 -7.02 -2.28
CA VAL A 285 -1.22 -7.30 -1.95
C VAL A 285 -1.73 -6.22 -1.02
N ASP A 286 -2.65 -5.39 -1.52
CA ASP A 286 -3.07 -4.19 -0.82
C ASP A 286 -4.61 -4.02 -0.81
N THR A 287 -5.25 -4.31 0.31
CA THR A 287 -6.69 -4.06 0.48
C THR A 287 -7.01 -2.59 0.80
N GLY A 288 -5.99 -1.78 1.09
CA GLY A 288 -6.11 -0.35 1.29
C GLY A 288 -6.11 0.46 -0.01
N ALA A 289 -5.78 -0.15 -1.16
CA ALA A 289 -5.93 0.45 -2.48
C ALA A 289 -7.32 0.13 -3.06
N ARG A 290 -8.02 1.16 -3.60
CA ARG A 290 -9.35 0.97 -4.20
C ARG A 290 -9.31 0.44 -5.63
N ASP A 291 -8.21 0.69 -6.34
CA ASP A 291 -8.04 0.33 -7.74
C ASP A 291 -7.90 -1.20 -7.91
N SER A 292 -7.95 -1.68 -9.13
CA SER A 292 -7.69 -3.10 -9.39
C SER A 292 -6.21 -3.39 -9.33
N ILE A 293 -5.40 -2.57 -10.01
CA ILE A 293 -3.95 -2.73 -10.05
C ILE A 293 -3.27 -1.42 -10.44
N THR A 294 -2.25 -1.04 -9.68
CA THR A 294 -1.35 0.05 -10.02
C THR A 294 0.00 -0.54 -10.41
N LEU A 295 0.44 -0.35 -11.66
CA LEU A 295 1.78 -0.72 -12.10
C LEU A 295 2.78 0.35 -11.65
N LEU A 296 3.85 -0.07 -10.98
CA LEU A 296 4.84 0.83 -10.42
C LEU A 296 5.71 1.44 -11.51
N SER A 297 6.11 2.70 -11.33
CA SER A 297 6.81 3.46 -12.37
C SER A 297 8.09 2.81 -12.90
N PRO A 298 8.93 2.12 -12.10
CA PRO A 298 10.10 1.41 -12.64
C PRO A 298 9.71 0.24 -13.56
N PHE A 299 8.63 -0.48 -13.21
CA PHE A 299 8.12 -1.57 -14.04
C PHE A 299 7.52 -1.04 -15.36
N VAL A 300 6.75 0.05 -15.31
CA VAL A 300 6.20 0.74 -16.49
C VAL A 300 7.31 1.20 -17.41
N ALA A 301 8.37 1.81 -16.87
CA ALA A 301 9.51 2.27 -17.65
C ALA A 301 10.27 1.13 -18.34
N ALA A 302 10.36 -0.05 -17.68
CA ALA A 302 10.99 -1.24 -18.25
C ALA A 302 10.13 -1.93 -19.34
N HIS A 303 8.81 -1.68 -19.36
CA HIS A 303 7.85 -2.35 -20.24
C HIS A 303 6.99 -1.35 -21.03
N PRO A 304 7.57 -0.56 -21.96
CA PRO A 304 6.86 0.50 -22.67
C PRO A 304 5.70 -0.02 -23.55
N ASN A 305 5.68 -1.31 -23.89
CA ASN A 305 4.60 -1.91 -24.68
C ASN A 305 3.27 -1.98 -23.92
N LEU A 306 3.28 -1.94 -22.60
CA LEU A 306 2.06 -1.88 -21.77
C LEU A 306 1.29 -0.56 -21.96
N THR A 307 1.91 0.45 -22.55
CA THR A 307 1.32 1.77 -22.83
C THR A 307 0.87 1.97 -24.26
N ALA A 308 0.98 0.97 -25.13
CA ALA A 308 0.92 1.17 -26.60
C ALA A 308 -0.49 1.36 -27.16
N ALA A 309 -1.56 0.96 -26.48
CA ALA A 309 -2.93 1.09 -27.01
C ALA A 309 -3.93 1.48 -25.92
N GLY A 310 -4.75 2.51 -26.21
CA GLY A 310 -5.86 2.88 -25.33
C GLY A 310 -5.44 3.44 -23.96
N THR A 311 -4.30 4.11 -23.89
CA THR A 311 -3.80 4.72 -22.64
C THR A 311 -4.26 6.18 -22.54
N SER A 312 -4.77 6.57 -21.38
CA SER A 312 -5.17 7.95 -21.11
C SER A 312 -3.98 8.90 -21.01
N GLU A 313 -4.25 10.20 -20.98
CA GLU A 313 -3.25 11.19 -20.53
C GLU A 313 -2.97 11.03 -19.03
N THR A 314 -1.85 11.59 -18.56
CA THR A 314 -1.51 11.60 -17.12
C THR A 314 -2.49 12.47 -16.34
N GLY A 315 -2.91 12.00 -15.18
CA GLY A 315 -3.76 12.72 -14.23
C GLY A 315 -3.61 12.14 -12.83
N VAL A 316 -4.37 12.67 -11.88
CA VAL A 316 -4.46 12.08 -10.55
C VAL A 316 -5.23 10.76 -10.64
N ASP A 317 -4.67 9.67 -10.11
CA ASP A 317 -5.26 8.34 -10.07
C ASP A 317 -5.42 7.79 -8.64
N GLY A 318 -4.66 8.34 -7.68
CA GLY A 318 -4.73 7.96 -6.29
C GLY A 318 -4.47 9.12 -5.32
N PHE A 319 -4.70 8.86 -4.05
CA PHE A 319 -4.38 9.79 -2.98
C PHE A 319 -4.11 9.01 -1.68
N GLY A 320 -3.04 9.36 -0.98
CA GLY A 320 -2.70 8.72 0.30
C GLY A 320 -1.74 9.56 1.12
N LEU A 321 -0.98 8.91 2.00
CA LEU A 321 0.09 9.57 2.76
C LEU A 321 1.11 10.15 1.77
N GLY A 322 1.45 11.42 1.94
CA GLY A 322 2.34 12.15 1.03
C GLY A 322 1.63 12.82 -0.16
N GLY A 323 0.29 12.75 -0.24
CA GLY A 323 -0.52 13.48 -1.23
C GLY A 323 -1.01 12.65 -2.42
N PRO A 324 -1.27 13.30 -3.57
CA PRO A 324 -1.78 12.65 -4.76
C PRO A 324 -0.73 11.76 -5.44
N ALA A 325 -1.20 10.66 -6.02
CA ALA A 325 -0.48 9.86 -7.00
C ALA A 325 -0.89 10.26 -8.41
N PHE A 326 0.05 10.15 -9.35
CA PHE A 326 -0.16 10.50 -10.74
C PHE A 326 0.18 9.33 -11.65
N GLY A 327 -0.63 9.12 -12.66
CA GLY A 327 -0.42 8.06 -13.63
C GLY A 327 -1.36 8.16 -14.82
N LYS A 328 -1.31 7.13 -15.65
CA LYS A 328 -2.17 6.96 -16.82
C LYS A 328 -3.02 5.73 -16.63
N LEU A 329 -4.26 5.77 -17.07
CA LEU A 329 -5.12 4.59 -17.10
C LEU A 329 -4.90 3.81 -18.40
N THR A 330 -4.91 2.47 -18.29
CA THR A 330 -4.91 1.55 -19.42
C THR A 330 -5.71 0.30 -19.10
N ARG A 331 -5.89 -0.59 -20.08
CA ARG A 331 -6.44 -1.93 -19.86
C ARG A 331 -5.36 -2.98 -20.04
N LEU A 332 -5.25 -3.85 -19.04
CA LEU A 332 -4.46 -5.08 -19.14
C LEU A 332 -5.33 -6.21 -19.67
N THR A 333 -4.74 -7.04 -20.50
CA THR A 333 -5.39 -8.24 -21.01
C THR A 333 -5.64 -9.24 -19.88
N SER A 334 -4.65 -9.38 -18.96
CA SER A 334 -4.79 -10.29 -17.82
C SER A 334 -3.79 -10.03 -16.70
N LEU A 335 -4.24 -10.38 -15.49
CA LEU A 335 -3.40 -10.60 -14.31
C LEU A 335 -3.56 -12.08 -13.93
N GLN A 336 -2.46 -12.80 -13.77
CA GLN A 336 -2.46 -14.17 -13.25
C GLN A 336 -1.89 -14.20 -11.84
N LEU A 337 -2.60 -14.85 -10.93
CA LEU A 337 -2.22 -15.10 -9.54
C LEU A 337 -2.31 -16.61 -9.29
N GLY A 338 -1.18 -17.29 -9.19
CA GLY A 338 -1.16 -18.75 -9.17
C GLY A 338 -1.75 -19.33 -10.47
N ASP A 339 -2.79 -20.13 -10.36
CA ASP A 339 -3.55 -20.72 -11.48
C ASP A 339 -4.81 -19.92 -11.88
N LEU A 340 -5.07 -18.81 -11.17
CA LEU A 340 -6.21 -17.93 -11.44
C LEU A 340 -5.82 -16.82 -12.43
N LYS A 341 -6.57 -16.71 -13.51
CA LYS A 341 -6.41 -15.66 -14.52
C LYS A 341 -7.60 -14.71 -14.52
N ILE A 342 -7.33 -13.44 -14.25
CA ILE A 342 -8.30 -12.35 -14.23
C ILE A 342 -8.11 -11.53 -15.49
N ALA A 343 -9.15 -11.37 -16.29
CA ALA A 343 -9.07 -10.71 -17.60
C ALA A 343 -9.60 -9.27 -17.54
N ASP A 344 -9.14 -8.45 -18.49
CA ASP A 344 -9.70 -7.13 -18.84
C ASP A 344 -9.76 -6.17 -17.64
N LEU A 345 -8.61 -6.04 -16.94
CA LEU A 345 -8.46 -5.17 -15.78
C LEU A 345 -8.15 -3.73 -16.21
N VAL A 346 -8.68 -2.77 -15.47
CA VAL A 346 -8.21 -1.38 -15.52
C VAL A 346 -6.98 -1.26 -14.63
N ALA A 347 -5.92 -0.72 -15.19
CA ALA A 347 -4.65 -0.51 -14.50
C ALA A 347 -4.25 0.96 -14.50
N ASP A 348 -3.69 1.39 -13.38
CA ASP A 348 -2.99 2.67 -13.25
C ASP A 348 -1.51 2.46 -13.55
N LEU A 349 -0.99 3.21 -14.50
CA LEU A 349 0.43 3.23 -14.86
C LEU A 349 1.09 4.40 -14.12
N SER A 350 1.69 4.14 -12.98
CA SER A 350 2.28 5.17 -12.14
C SER A 350 3.39 5.94 -12.86
N SER A 351 3.38 7.27 -12.68
CA SER A 351 4.46 8.17 -13.09
C SER A 351 5.26 8.73 -11.91
N GLN A 352 5.06 8.19 -10.72
CA GLN A 352 5.72 8.63 -9.49
C GLN A 352 7.23 8.41 -9.55
N THR A 353 8.00 9.36 -9.03
CA THR A 353 9.47 9.26 -8.92
C THR A 353 9.93 8.93 -7.51
N LYS A 354 9.02 9.04 -6.54
CA LYS A 354 9.21 8.73 -5.11
C LYS A 354 7.93 8.12 -4.54
N GLY A 355 8.02 7.67 -3.29
CA GLY A 355 6.89 7.04 -2.62
C GLY A 355 6.70 5.57 -2.98
N ALA A 356 5.62 4.97 -2.53
CA ALA A 356 5.38 3.53 -2.65
C ALA A 356 5.39 3.04 -4.12
N PHE A 357 4.86 3.83 -5.04
CA PHE A 357 4.76 3.45 -6.46
C PHE A 357 6.02 3.68 -7.29
N ALA A 358 7.12 4.12 -6.67
CA ALA A 358 8.46 4.15 -7.24
C ALA A 358 9.38 3.04 -6.70
N ASN A 359 8.82 2.01 -6.06
CA ASN A 359 9.56 0.86 -5.56
C ASN A 359 10.09 0.00 -6.73
N PRO A 360 11.40 -0.19 -6.87
CA PRO A 360 11.97 -0.97 -7.99
C PRO A 360 11.89 -2.49 -7.79
N TYR A 361 11.47 -2.96 -6.62
CA TYR A 361 11.44 -4.39 -6.28
C TYR A 361 10.07 -5.05 -6.47
N GLU A 362 9.09 -4.26 -6.88
CA GLU A 362 7.72 -4.69 -7.15
C GLU A 362 7.30 -4.18 -8.51
N ALA A 363 6.50 -4.97 -9.21
CA ALA A 363 5.92 -4.57 -10.49
C ALA A 363 4.61 -3.83 -10.31
N ALA A 364 3.81 -4.25 -9.34
CA ALA A 364 2.46 -3.75 -9.16
C ALA A 364 1.99 -3.80 -7.70
N ASN A 365 1.05 -2.92 -7.40
CA ASN A 365 0.20 -2.95 -6.22
C ASN A 365 -1.19 -3.44 -6.62
N VAL A 366 -1.59 -4.62 -6.14
CA VAL A 366 -2.90 -5.23 -6.46
C VAL A 366 -3.90 -4.84 -5.39
N GLY A 367 -4.92 -4.12 -5.80
CA GLY A 367 -5.89 -3.48 -4.93
C GLY A 367 -7.23 -4.19 -4.78
N GLY A 368 -8.14 -3.55 -4.04
CA GLY A 368 -9.48 -4.04 -3.70
C GLY A 368 -10.35 -4.37 -4.91
N GLY A 369 -10.15 -3.74 -6.07
CA GLY A 369 -10.84 -4.07 -7.30
C GLY A 369 -10.59 -5.52 -7.79
N VAL A 370 -9.42 -6.09 -7.46
CA VAL A 370 -9.13 -7.51 -7.66
C VAL A 370 -9.65 -8.33 -6.49
N TRP A 371 -9.31 -7.96 -5.26
CA TRP A 371 -9.60 -8.80 -4.08
C TRP A 371 -11.09 -9.01 -3.85
N ARG A 372 -11.95 -8.03 -4.14
CA ARG A 372 -13.42 -8.16 -4.02
C ARG A 372 -14.04 -9.27 -4.87
N ARG A 373 -13.30 -9.83 -5.82
CA ARG A 373 -13.73 -10.91 -6.70
C ARG A 373 -13.63 -12.29 -6.05
N PHE A 374 -13.14 -12.32 -4.81
CA PHE A 374 -12.88 -13.55 -4.06
C PHE A 374 -13.46 -13.49 -2.64
N SER A 375 -13.55 -14.64 -1.99
CA SER A 375 -13.34 -14.77 -0.57
C SER A 375 -11.83 -14.96 -0.37
N VAL A 376 -11.19 -14.07 0.40
CA VAL A 376 -9.73 -14.04 0.55
C VAL A 376 -9.37 -14.40 1.98
N THR A 377 -8.62 -15.49 2.19
CA THR A 377 -8.09 -15.85 3.51
C THR A 377 -6.59 -15.59 3.56
N PHE A 378 -6.18 -14.76 4.50
CA PHE A 378 -4.79 -14.48 4.83
C PHE A 378 -4.33 -15.33 6.01
N ASP A 379 -3.33 -16.15 5.81
CA ASP A 379 -2.65 -16.94 6.83
C ASP A 379 -1.19 -16.47 6.92
N TYR A 380 -0.97 -15.39 7.66
CA TYR A 380 0.36 -14.79 7.80
C TYR A 380 1.38 -15.71 8.52
N PRO A 381 1.00 -16.45 9.58
CA PRO A 381 1.90 -17.42 10.19
C PRO A 381 2.51 -18.42 9.21
N HIS A 382 1.73 -18.89 8.24
CA HIS A 382 2.19 -19.83 7.22
C HIS A 382 2.58 -19.17 5.89
N GLN A 383 2.47 -17.84 5.78
CA GLN A 383 2.75 -17.06 4.57
C GLN A 383 1.97 -17.57 3.36
N MET A 384 0.67 -17.76 3.53
CA MET A 384 -0.26 -18.24 2.51
C MET A 384 -1.45 -17.30 2.37
N ILE A 385 -1.87 -17.09 1.13
CA ILE A 385 -3.15 -16.48 0.77
C ILE A 385 -3.99 -17.55 0.06
N TYR A 386 -5.26 -17.65 0.43
CA TYR A 386 -6.18 -18.59 -0.18
C TYR A 386 -7.32 -17.81 -0.83
N LEU A 387 -7.54 -18.06 -2.10
CA LEU A 387 -8.51 -17.35 -2.94
C LEU A 387 -9.64 -18.31 -3.38
N GLU A 388 -10.87 -17.94 -3.06
CA GLU A 388 -12.06 -18.61 -3.58
C GLU A 388 -12.83 -17.62 -4.46
N PRO A 389 -12.90 -17.82 -5.80
CA PRO A 389 -13.66 -16.97 -6.70
C PRO A 389 -15.12 -16.86 -6.29
N ASN A 390 -15.66 -15.64 -6.24
CA ASN A 390 -17.07 -15.40 -6.02
C ASN A 390 -17.82 -15.09 -7.33
N ALA A 391 -19.11 -14.80 -7.25
CA ALA A 391 -19.97 -14.54 -8.42
C ALA A 391 -19.50 -13.35 -9.28
N THR A 392 -18.64 -12.47 -8.76
CA THR A 392 -18.11 -11.30 -9.48
C THR A 392 -16.75 -11.55 -10.15
N PHE A 393 -16.19 -12.76 -10.02
CA PHE A 393 -14.85 -13.08 -10.51
C PHE A 393 -14.65 -12.73 -12.00
N ALA A 394 -15.61 -13.10 -12.83
CA ALA A 394 -15.55 -12.89 -14.27
C ALA A 394 -16.05 -11.52 -14.75
N ASN A 395 -16.44 -10.64 -13.82
CA ASN A 395 -16.95 -9.32 -14.21
C ASN A 395 -15.84 -8.48 -14.81
N ARG A 396 -16.16 -7.82 -15.93
CA ARG A 396 -15.28 -6.82 -16.53
C ARG A 396 -15.05 -5.67 -15.56
N ASP A 397 -13.83 -5.17 -15.54
CA ASP A 397 -13.50 -4.02 -14.70
C ASP A 397 -14.10 -2.73 -15.25
N SER A 398 -14.60 -1.90 -14.34
CA SER A 398 -15.19 -0.60 -14.64
C SER A 398 -14.36 0.52 -14.03
N TYR A 399 -14.40 1.67 -14.67
CA TYR A 399 -13.78 2.91 -14.20
C TYR A 399 -14.74 4.08 -14.44
N GLU A 400 -14.50 5.20 -13.80
CA GLU A 400 -15.30 6.41 -14.02
C GLU A 400 -15.04 6.97 -15.44
N ARG A 401 -16.12 7.40 -16.12
CA ARG A 401 -16.10 7.73 -17.55
C ARG A 401 -16.07 9.23 -17.84
N ALA A 402 -15.81 10.03 -16.82
CA ALA A 402 -15.68 11.48 -16.95
C ALA A 402 -14.23 11.96 -17.04
N GLY A 403 -13.30 11.26 -16.40
CA GLY A 403 -11.91 11.66 -16.21
C GLY A 403 -11.74 12.64 -15.04
N LEU A 404 -12.55 12.48 -13.98
CA LEU A 404 -12.55 13.35 -12.82
C LEU A 404 -11.97 12.66 -11.59
N PHE A 405 -11.04 13.30 -10.92
CA PHE A 405 -10.68 12.94 -9.55
C PHE A 405 -11.34 13.93 -8.59
N LEU A 406 -12.22 13.40 -7.74
CA LEU A 406 -13.07 14.20 -6.85
C LEU A 406 -12.69 14.03 -5.38
N MET A 407 -12.84 15.11 -4.61
CA MET A 407 -12.68 15.10 -3.16
C MET A 407 -13.77 15.93 -2.48
N THR A 408 -13.99 15.70 -1.19
CA THR A 408 -14.80 16.56 -0.34
C THR A 408 -13.91 17.63 0.30
N LYS A 409 -14.23 18.91 0.08
CA LYS A 409 -13.55 20.04 0.71
C LYS A 409 -14.58 20.96 1.34
N ALA A 410 -14.48 21.20 2.65
CA ALA A 410 -15.45 21.99 3.42
C ALA A 410 -16.92 21.56 3.18
N GLY A 411 -17.17 20.26 3.03
CA GLY A 411 -18.51 19.71 2.78
C GLY A 411 -18.98 19.79 1.32
N ALA A 412 -18.19 20.35 0.41
CA ALA A 412 -18.51 20.45 -1.01
C ALA A 412 -17.70 19.47 -1.84
N ILE A 413 -18.29 18.94 -2.92
CA ILE A 413 -17.61 18.05 -3.85
C ILE A 413 -16.78 18.89 -4.81
N THR A 414 -15.47 18.78 -4.70
CA THR A 414 -14.49 19.60 -5.43
C THR A 414 -13.69 18.75 -6.40
N VAL A 415 -13.46 19.25 -7.60
CA VAL A 415 -12.61 18.66 -8.62
C VAL A 415 -11.14 18.84 -8.21
N LEU A 416 -10.46 17.76 -7.86
CA LEU A 416 -9.02 17.77 -7.59
C LEU A 416 -8.22 17.72 -8.91
N ASP A 417 -8.73 16.96 -9.88
CA ASP A 417 -8.17 16.86 -11.22
C ASP A 417 -9.25 16.58 -12.27
N ALA A 418 -9.09 17.13 -13.46
CA ALA A 418 -9.84 16.81 -14.67
C ALA A 418 -8.84 16.40 -15.74
N ARG A 419 -8.73 15.10 -15.97
CA ARG A 419 -7.72 14.48 -16.83
C ARG A 419 -7.87 14.97 -18.27
N ALA A 420 -6.77 15.38 -18.88
CA ALA A 420 -6.77 15.84 -20.28
C ALA A 420 -7.26 14.74 -21.24
N GLY A 421 -7.89 15.13 -22.36
CA GLY A 421 -8.43 14.21 -23.35
C GLY A 421 -9.70 13.45 -22.93
N THR A 422 -10.25 13.71 -21.75
CA THR A 422 -11.44 13.06 -21.22
C THR A 422 -12.71 13.91 -21.42
N PRO A 423 -13.91 13.34 -21.20
CA PRO A 423 -15.17 14.08 -21.29
C PRO A 423 -15.23 15.31 -20.39
N ALA A 424 -14.73 15.24 -19.17
CA ALA A 424 -14.74 16.38 -18.24
C ALA A 424 -13.88 17.53 -18.76
N ALA A 425 -12.68 17.27 -19.22
CA ALA A 425 -11.81 18.28 -19.81
C ALA A 425 -12.44 18.89 -21.09
N ALA A 426 -13.04 18.07 -21.94
CA ALA A 426 -13.74 18.54 -23.14
C ALA A 426 -14.98 19.41 -22.81
N ALA A 427 -15.67 19.13 -21.69
CA ALA A 427 -16.77 19.94 -21.18
C ALA A 427 -16.29 21.20 -20.44
N GLY A 428 -15.00 21.45 -20.35
CA GLY A 428 -14.40 22.62 -19.69
C GLY A 428 -14.44 22.55 -18.17
N ILE A 429 -14.61 21.37 -17.58
CA ILE A 429 -14.48 21.18 -16.13
C ILE A 429 -13.00 21.23 -15.76
N ALA A 430 -12.67 21.93 -14.69
CA ALA A 430 -11.29 22.18 -14.29
C ALA A 430 -11.07 21.95 -12.81
N LYS A 431 -9.81 21.78 -12.43
CA LYS A 431 -9.36 21.69 -11.04
C LYS A 431 -9.87 22.93 -10.26
N GLY A 432 -10.48 22.66 -9.10
CA GLY A 432 -11.03 23.67 -8.21
C GLY A 432 -12.52 23.93 -8.42
N ASP A 433 -13.13 23.46 -9.49
CA ASP A 433 -14.59 23.51 -9.66
C ASP A 433 -15.29 22.72 -8.54
N VAL A 434 -16.42 23.25 -8.09
CA VAL A 434 -17.30 22.60 -7.14
C VAL A 434 -18.54 22.12 -7.88
N ILE A 435 -18.86 20.83 -7.75
CA ILE A 435 -20.11 20.27 -8.27
C ILE A 435 -21.22 20.56 -7.29
N ALA A 436 -22.06 21.55 -7.62
CA ALA A 436 -23.14 22.00 -6.76
C ALA A 436 -24.43 21.20 -7.00
N SER A 437 -24.71 20.84 -8.26
CA SER A 437 -25.91 20.07 -8.63
C SER A 437 -25.64 19.12 -9.79
N ILE A 438 -26.45 18.07 -9.89
CA ILE A 438 -26.49 17.13 -11.01
C ILE A 438 -27.96 16.92 -11.39
N ASP A 439 -28.30 17.12 -12.66
CA ASP A 439 -29.65 17.01 -13.21
C ASP A 439 -30.69 17.84 -12.40
N GLY A 440 -30.28 19.05 -12.02
CA GLY A 440 -31.14 19.99 -11.27
C GLY A 440 -31.33 19.65 -9.78
N LYS A 441 -30.70 18.63 -9.26
CA LYS A 441 -30.71 18.23 -7.84
C LYS A 441 -29.37 18.58 -7.19
N PRO A 442 -29.33 18.90 -5.89
CA PRO A 442 -28.04 19.00 -5.17
C PRO A 442 -27.19 17.78 -5.41
N ALA A 443 -25.88 17.94 -5.56
CA ALA A 443 -24.96 16.87 -5.96
C ALA A 443 -24.94 15.65 -5.00
N GLY A 444 -25.38 15.85 -3.76
CA GLY A 444 -25.38 14.79 -2.75
C GLY A 444 -24.00 14.61 -2.13
N ASP A 445 -23.67 13.36 -1.79
CA ASP A 445 -22.33 13.00 -1.29
C ASP A 445 -21.41 12.54 -2.42
N LEU A 446 -20.10 12.43 -2.10
CA LEU A 446 -19.07 12.04 -3.06
C LEU A 446 -19.33 10.64 -3.64
N ARG A 447 -19.86 9.71 -2.85
CA ARG A 447 -20.19 8.36 -3.27
C ARG A 447 -21.30 8.33 -4.33
N ALA A 448 -22.35 9.12 -4.11
CA ALA A 448 -23.45 9.24 -5.06
C ALA A 448 -22.97 9.82 -6.40
N VAL A 449 -22.11 10.84 -6.36
CA VAL A 449 -21.53 11.41 -7.58
C VAL A 449 -20.65 10.41 -8.31
N ARG A 450 -19.75 9.69 -7.61
CA ARG A 450 -18.90 8.65 -8.22
C ARG A 450 -19.73 7.56 -8.86
N ALA A 451 -20.84 7.14 -8.24
CA ALA A 451 -21.72 6.14 -8.82
C ALA A 451 -22.29 6.59 -10.17
N LEU A 452 -22.68 7.86 -10.32
CA LEU A 452 -23.14 8.42 -11.59
C LEU A 452 -22.03 8.46 -12.66
N LEU A 453 -20.78 8.68 -12.28
CA LEU A 453 -19.65 8.70 -13.22
C LEU A 453 -19.27 7.29 -13.72
N LEU A 454 -19.74 6.22 -13.07
CA LEU A 454 -19.59 4.82 -13.51
C LEU A 454 -20.69 4.38 -14.51
N GLU A 455 -21.72 5.17 -14.72
CA GLU A 455 -22.81 4.85 -15.65
C GLU A 455 -22.28 4.59 -17.06
N PRO A 456 -23.03 3.87 -17.92
CA PRO A 456 -22.58 3.52 -19.26
C PRO A 456 -22.16 4.71 -20.11
N ALA A 457 -21.25 4.46 -21.05
CA ALA A 457 -20.89 5.43 -22.09
C ALA A 457 -22.16 5.89 -22.86
N GLY A 458 -22.24 7.19 -23.10
CA GLY A 458 -23.41 7.83 -23.70
C GLY A 458 -24.38 8.44 -22.67
N THR A 459 -24.23 8.15 -21.36
CA THR A 459 -24.99 8.81 -20.31
C THR A 459 -24.66 10.30 -20.28
N VAL A 460 -25.71 11.13 -20.27
CA VAL A 460 -25.62 12.60 -20.23
C VAL A 460 -25.97 13.09 -18.84
N LEU A 461 -25.10 13.88 -18.24
CA LEU A 461 -25.29 14.52 -16.95
C LEU A 461 -25.26 16.05 -17.11
N HIS A 462 -26.23 16.74 -16.50
CA HIS A 462 -26.25 18.20 -16.45
C HIS A 462 -25.71 18.67 -15.11
N LEU A 463 -24.52 19.26 -15.11
CA LEU A 463 -23.82 19.67 -13.90
C LEU A 463 -23.95 21.18 -13.68
N GLY A 464 -24.44 21.59 -12.52
CA GLY A 464 -24.29 22.96 -12.03
C GLY A 464 -22.96 23.08 -11.27
N LEU A 465 -22.05 23.88 -11.80
CA LEU A 465 -20.72 24.08 -11.26
C LEU A 465 -20.55 25.46 -10.67
N THR A 466 -19.73 25.55 -9.62
CA THR A 466 -19.16 26.80 -9.13
C THR A 466 -17.66 26.77 -9.35
N ALA A 467 -17.14 27.64 -10.19
CA ALA A 467 -15.70 27.74 -10.47
C ALA A 467 -14.93 28.27 -9.24
N ALA A 468 -13.60 28.15 -9.25
CA ALA A 468 -12.75 28.60 -8.15
C ALA A 468 -12.84 30.11 -7.86
N ASP A 469 -13.24 30.91 -8.83
CA ASP A 469 -13.48 32.35 -8.71
C ASP A 469 -14.91 32.71 -8.21
N GLY A 470 -15.74 31.69 -7.96
CA GLY A 470 -17.13 31.86 -7.53
C GLY A 470 -18.15 31.96 -8.67
N THR A 471 -17.75 31.92 -9.94
CA THR A 471 -18.64 31.96 -11.08
C THR A 471 -19.48 30.69 -11.18
N HIS A 472 -20.78 30.82 -11.33
CA HIS A 472 -21.70 29.71 -11.56
C HIS A 472 -21.87 29.43 -13.06
N ARG A 473 -21.89 28.16 -13.44
CA ARG A 473 -22.13 27.75 -14.82
C ARG A 473 -22.76 26.37 -14.89
N ASP A 474 -23.53 26.14 -15.91
CA ASP A 474 -24.09 24.84 -16.24
C ASP A 474 -23.26 24.19 -17.34
N VAL A 475 -22.98 22.91 -17.18
CA VAL A 475 -22.17 22.12 -18.08
C VAL A 475 -22.88 20.81 -18.40
N THR A 476 -22.90 20.45 -19.67
CA THR A 476 -23.36 19.13 -20.13
C THR A 476 -22.16 18.19 -20.26
N LEU A 477 -22.14 17.12 -19.49
CA LEU A 477 -21.12 16.10 -19.48
C LEU A 477 -21.67 14.81 -20.09
N THR A 478 -21.12 14.35 -21.21
CA THR A 478 -21.47 13.05 -21.80
C THR A 478 -20.38 12.06 -21.49
N LEU A 479 -20.71 11.02 -20.72
CA LEU A 479 -19.77 9.97 -20.33
C LEU A 479 -19.32 9.16 -21.55
N ARG A 480 -18.04 8.80 -21.64
CA ARG A 480 -17.51 7.92 -22.67
C ARG A 480 -16.34 7.09 -22.15
N ASP A 481 -16.13 5.93 -22.77
CA ASP A 481 -14.90 5.17 -22.55
C ASP A 481 -13.71 5.94 -23.14
N TYR A 482 -12.60 6.00 -22.40
CA TYR A 482 -11.37 6.66 -22.82
C TYR A 482 -10.11 5.80 -22.55
N VAL A 483 -10.31 4.54 -22.09
CA VAL A 483 -9.32 3.45 -21.99
C VAL A 483 -9.97 2.10 -22.31
#